data_265f67e8a1a237cdde66949a1ac5db79
#
_entry.id   265f67e8a1a237cdde66949a1ac5db79
#
_cell.length_a   1.000
_cell.length_b   1.000
_cell.length_c   1.000
_cell.angle_alpha   90.00
_cell.angle_beta   90.00
_cell.angle_gamma   90.00
#
_symmetry.space_group_name_H-M   'P 1'
#
loop_
_entity.id
_entity.type
_entity.pdbx_description
1 polymer ?
#
loop_
_entity_poly.entity_id
_entity_poly.type
_entity_poly.pdbx_seq_one_letter_code
_entity_poly.pdbx_strand_id
1 'polypeptide(L)'
;YPPLSGFDENMAGILRGRLADPDIPAEAKDPANWPAAMRAEWGDDQGRAAAARHREAMLVGCRKVREALDAFQPDFVLIWGDDQYENFKEDIIPAFCVQAYGDMTVYPWRHASASAMFDAKTKDAYGGGKPNVWQETADTAMLLRGHPQAARHLAEQLLLNEFDIAYSYQPLHH
;
A
#
# COMPACT_ATOMS: atom_id res chain seq x y z
N TYR A 1 -1.57 2.28 5.71
CA TYR A 1 -2.59 1.58 4.93
C TYR A 1 -3.59 0.93 5.88
N PRO A 2 -4.91 1.24 5.82
CA PRO A 2 -5.88 0.79 6.82
C PRO A 2 -5.86 -0.71 7.11
N PRO A 3 -5.78 -1.60 6.11
CA PRO A 3 -5.74 -3.05 6.35
C PRO A 3 -4.55 -3.52 7.19
N LEU A 4 -3.47 -2.77 7.22
CA LEU A 4 -2.28 -3.09 8.00
C LEU A 4 -2.28 -2.48 9.39
N SER A 5 -3.32 -1.72 9.75
CA SER A 5 -3.48 -1.20 11.10
C SER A 5 -3.70 -2.32 12.12
N GLY A 6 -3.08 -2.19 13.28
CA GLY A 6 -3.34 -3.07 14.42
C GLY A 6 -4.73 -2.87 15.08
N PHE A 7 -5.54 -1.96 14.57
CA PHE A 7 -6.84 -1.58 15.14
C PHE A 7 -7.97 -1.87 14.17
N ASP A 8 -8.99 -2.57 14.65
CA ASP A 8 -10.17 -2.94 13.86
C ASP A 8 -10.94 -1.71 13.36
N GLU A 9 -10.97 -0.66 14.16
CA GLU A 9 -11.60 0.61 13.82
C GLU A 9 -11.05 1.23 12.53
N ASN A 10 -9.76 1.05 12.26
CA ASN A 10 -9.14 1.63 11.09
C ASN A 10 -9.50 0.90 9.80
N MET A 11 -9.82 -0.38 9.88
CA MET A 11 -10.28 -1.16 8.72
C MET A 11 -11.60 -0.60 8.15
N ALA A 12 -12.52 -0.19 9.03
CA ALA A 12 -13.79 0.42 8.64
C ALA A 12 -13.68 1.96 8.47
N GLY A 13 -12.51 2.55 8.68
CA GLY A 13 -12.30 4.00 8.72
C GLY A 13 -12.68 4.70 7.42
N ILE A 14 -12.36 4.11 6.27
CA ILE A 14 -12.70 4.69 4.95
C ILE A 14 -14.21 4.80 4.79
N LEU A 15 -14.96 3.75 5.11
CA LEU A 15 -16.42 3.78 5.01
C LEU A 15 -17.01 4.80 5.98
N ARG A 16 -16.56 4.82 7.24
CA ARG A 16 -17.00 5.81 8.22
C ARG A 16 -16.69 7.23 7.80
N GLY A 17 -15.53 7.47 7.18
CA GLY A 17 -15.20 8.77 6.59
C GLY A 17 -16.17 9.18 5.49
N ARG A 18 -16.55 8.24 4.61
CA ARG A 18 -17.57 8.48 3.58
C ARG A 18 -18.94 8.77 4.16
N LEU A 19 -19.34 8.08 5.23
CA LEU A 19 -20.61 8.33 5.91
C LEU A 19 -20.65 9.72 6.59
N ALA A 20 -19.50 10.24 7.00
CA ALA A 20 -19.37 11.58 7.58
C ALA A 20 -19.28 12.70 6.53
N ASP A 21 -19.01 12.37 5.26
CA ASP A 21 -18.83 13.32 4.18
C ASP A 21 -20.14 14.05 3.86
N PRO A 22 -20.24 15.39 3.97
CA PRO A 22 -21.45 16.15 3.72
C PRO A 22 -21.93 16.09 2.27
N ASP A 23 -21.02 15.83 1.32
CA ASP A 23 -21.35 15.83 -0.11
C ASP A 23 -22.01 14.51 -0.55
N ILE A 24 -22.04 13.48 0.29
CA ILE A 24 -22.73 12.23 0.01
C ILE A 24 -24.20 12.34 0.41
N PRO A 25 -25.15 12.01 -0.49
CA PRO A 25 -26.58 12.07 -0.22
C PRO A 25 -26.99 11.23 1.01
N ALA A 26 -27.92 11.75 1.80
CA ALA A 26 -28.35 11.08 3.02
C ALA A 26 -28.90 9.65 2.77
N GLU A 27 -29.60 9.46 1.64
CA GLU A 27 -30.12 8.15 1.23
C GLU A 27 -29.02 7.12 0.99
N ALA A 28 -27.85 7.55 0.47
CA ALA A 28 -26.70 6.67 0.27
C ALA A 28 -25.97 6.33 1.58
N LYS A 29 -26.20 7.10 2.62
CA LYS A 29 -25.64 6.86 3.96
C LYS A 29 -26.53 5.95 4.82
N ASP A 30 -27.77 5.75 4.43
CA ASP A 30 -28.70 4.88 5.17
C ASP A 30 -28.42 3.41 4.86
N PRO A 31 -28.00 2.60 5.84
CA PRO A 31 -27.76 1.17 5.64
C PRO A 31 -28.95 0.40 5.08
N ALA A 32 -30.18 0.87 5.29
CA ALA A 32 -31.38 0.23 4.74
C ALA A 32 -31.36 0.18 3.21
N ASN A 33 -30.70 1.14 2.56
CA ASN A 33 -30.59 1.26 1.12
C ASN A 33 -29.38 0.51 0.52
N TRP A 34 -28.52 -0.07 1.36
CA TRP A 34 -27.31 -0.73 0.89
C TRP A 34 -27.57 -2.16 0.39
N PRO A 35 -26.70 -2.70 -0.47
CA PRO A 35 -26.76 -4.12 -0.84
C PRO A 35 -26.75 -5.02 0.38
N ALA A 36 -27.44 -6.16 0.30
CA ALA A 36 -27.60 -7.09 1.43
C ALA A 36 -26.25 -7.54 2.03
N ALA A 37 -25.25 -7.82 1.16
CA ALA A 37 -23.92 -8.20 1.62
C ALA A 37 -23.24 -7.09 2.43
N MET A 38 -23.37 -5.84 2.00
CA MET A 38 -22.80 -4.69 2.70
C MET A 38 -23.48 -4.46 4.04
N ARG A 39 -24.82 -4.59 4.10
CA ARG A 39 -25.57 -4.52 5.38
C ARG A 39 -25.13 -5.62 6.34
N ALA A 40 -24.97 -6.85 5.85
CA ALA A 40 -24.55 -7.98 6.67
C ALA A 40 -23.15 -7.78 7.27
N GLU A 41 -22.22 -7.17 6.50
CA GLU A 41 -20.90 -6.84 7.02
C GLU A 41 -20.89 -5.65 7.97
N TRP A 42 -21.74 -4.66 7.71
CA TRP A 42 -21.88 -3.50 8.59
C TRP A 42 -22.42 -3.88 9.97
N GLY A 43 -23.43 -4.74 10.00
CA GLY A 43 -24.03 -5.26 11.24
C GLY A 43 -24.37 -4.16 12.26
N ASP A 44 -24.52 -4.56 13.51
CA ASP A 44 -24.81 -3.65 14.62
C ASP A 44 -23.56 -2.97 15.19
N ASP A 45 -22.37 -3.46 14.79
CA ASP A 45 -21.06 -2.98 15.29
C ASP A 45 -20.33 -2.03 14.32
N GLN A 46 -21.03 -1.58 13.28
CA GLN A 46 -20.49 -0.70 12.24
C GLN A 46 -19.29 -1.29 11.51
N GLY A 47 -19.33 -2.57 11.23
CA GLY A 47 -18.34 -3.29 10.42
C GLY A 47 -17.09 -3.73 11.17
N ARG A 48 -17.02 -3.62 12.49
CA ARG A 48 -15.82 -3.99 13.26
C ARG A 48 -15.51 -5.47 13.18
N ALA A 49 -16.50 -6.33 13.34
CA ALA A 49 -16.31 -7.78 13.24
C ALA A 49 -15.92 -8.19 11.82
N ALA A 50 -16.54 -7.59 10.80
CA ALA A 50 -16.17 -7.80 9.41
C ALA A 50 -14.73 -7.35 9.15
N ALA A 51 -14.34 -6.16 9.63
CA ALA A 51 -12.99 -5.64 9.53
C ALA A 51 -11.94 -6.59 10.15
N ALA A 52 -12.21 -7.13 11.32
CA ALA A 52 -11.33 -8.09 11.98
C ALA A 52 -11.15 -9.39 11.16
N ARG A 53 -12.26 -9.93 10.60
CA ARG A 53 -12.21 -11.11 9.72
C ARG A 53 -11.43 -10.85 8.44
N HIS A 54 -11.64 -9.71 7.79
CA HIS A 54 -10.92 -9.31 6.58
C HIS A 54 -9.41 -9.15 6.84
N ARG A 55 -9.05 -8.52 7.95
CA ARG A 55 -7.64 -8.40 8.37
C ARG A 55 -7.00 -9.76 8.56
N GLU A 56 -7.65 -10.67 9.28
CA GLU A 56 -7.10 -12.03 9.49
C GLU A 56 -6.95 -12.78 8.17
N ALA A 57 -7.94 -12.70 7.29
CA ALA A 57 -7.86 -13.33 5.96
C ALA A 57 -6.69 -12.75 5.13
N MET A 58 -6.47 -11.44 5.19
CA MET A 58 -5.33 -10.78 4.54
C MET A 58 -4.00 -11.27 5.12
N LEU A 59 -3.86 -11.35 6.44
CA LEU A 59 -2.64 -11.84 7.09
C LEU A 59 -2.35 -13.31 6.76
N VAL A 60 -3.40 -14.14 6.68
CA VAL A 60 -3.26 -15.52 6.18
C VAL A 60 -2.74 -15.54 4.75
N GLY A 61 -3.28 -14.66 3.88
CA GLY A 61 -2.80 -14.50 2.51
C GLY A 61 -1.32 -14.07 2.44
N CYS A 62 -0.91 -13.09 3.23
CA CYS A 62 0.46 -12.63 3.31
C CYS A 62 1.41 -13.76 3.76
N ARG A 63 1.04 -14.54 4.78
CA ARG A 63 1.84 -15.69 5.23
C ARG A 63 2.01 -16.74 4.12
N LYS A 64 0.93 -17.09 3.40
CA LYS A 64 1.01 -18.03 2.27
C LYS A 64 1.93 -17.57 1.15
N VAL A 65 1.87 -16.27 0.80
CA VAL A 65 2.79 -15.70 -0.20
C VAL A 65 4.24 -15.79 0.29
N ARG A 66 4.48 -15.47 1.55
CA ARG A 66 5.81 -15.59 2.15
C ARG A 66 6.33 -17.03 2.12
N GLU A 67 5.53 -18.00 2.57
CA GLU A 67 5.86 -19.43 2.55
C GLU A 67 6.17 -19.93 1.13
N ALA A 68 5.37 -19.49 0.13
CA ALA A 68 5.59 -19.84 -1.26
C ALA A 68 6.91 -19.28 -1.81
N LEU A 69 7.25 -18.02 -1.48
CA LEU A 69 8.52 -17.40 -1.86
C LEU A 69 9.71 -18.11 -1.20
N ASP A 70 9.60 -18.41 0.08
CA ASP A 70 10.65 -19.09 0.82
C ASP A 70 10.88 -20.54 0.30
N ALA A 71 9.82 -21.24 -0.11
CA ALA A 71 9.92 -22.56 -0.71
C ALA A 71 10.46 -22.53 -2.15
N PHE A 72 10.10 -21.54 -2.92
CA PHE A 72 10.54 -21.37 -4.31
C PHE A 72 12.00 -20.90 -4.40
N GLN A 73 12.48 -20.14 -3.43
CA GLN A 73 13.84 -19.59 -3.36
C GLN A 73 14.27 -18.92 -4.68
N PRO A 74 13.58 -17.87 -5.15
CA PRO A 74 13.93 -17.19 -6.38
C PRO A 74 15.30 -16.52 -6.27
N ASP A 75 16.05 -16.47 -7.37
CA ASP A 75 17.31 -15.70 -7.44
C ASP A 75 17.07 -14.21 -7.27
N PHE A 76 15.94 -13.71 -7.79
CA PHE A 76 15.46 -12.34 -7.62
C PHE A 76 13.95 -12.26 -7.80
N VAL A 77 13.37 -11.14 -7.38
CA VAL A 77 11.95 -10.82 -7.56
C VAL A 77 11.83 -9.60 -8.47
N LEU A 78 11.12 -9.75 -9.59
CA LEU A 78 10.71 -8.62 -10.42
C LEU A 78 9.38 -8.08 -9.90
N ILE A 79 9.36 -6.81 -9.50
CA ILE A 79 8.16 -6.14 -9.04
C ILE A 79 7.65 -5.24 -10.17
N TRP A 80 6.41 -5.49 -10.59
CA TRP A 80 5.68 -4.62 -11.51
C TRP A 80 4.65 -3.83 -10.70
N GLY A 81 4.80 -2.52 -10.68
CA GLY A 81 3.93 -1.63 -9.91
C GLY A 81 3.62 -0.35 -10.66
N ASP A 82 2.72 0.45 -10.11
CA ASP A 82 2.44 1.80 -10.54
C ASP A 82 3.11 2.83 -9.62
N ASP A 83 3.31 4.02 -10.13
CA ASP A 83 3.70 5.21 -9.39
C ASP A 83 2.51 6.17 -9.37
N GLN A 84 2.02 6.48 -8.18
CA GLN A 84 0.87 7.36 -7.98
C GLN A 84 1.34 8.78 -7.61
N TYR A 85 2.26 9.33 -8.37
CA TYR A 85 2.92 10.61 -8.14
C TYR A 85 3.87 10.65 -6.92
N GLU A 86 4.30 9.48 -6.42
CA GLU A 86 5.29 9.40 -5.36
C GLU A 86 6.67 9.82 -5.83
N ASN A 87 7.07 9.37 -7.03
CA ASN A 87 8.39 9.64 -7.61
C ASN A 87 8.31 10.44 -8.90
N PHE A 88 7.30 10.20 -9.73
CA PHE A 88 7.15 10.79 -11.05
C PHE A 88 5.83 11.55 -11.16
N LYS A 89 5.83 12.57 -12.00
CA LYS A 89 4.64 13.36 -12.36
C LYS A 89 4.43 13.30 -13.86
N GLU A 90 3.34 13.91 -14.33
CA GLU A 90 2.93 13.88 -15.74
C GLU A 90 3.94 14.54 -16.71
N ASP A 91 4.90 15.28 -16.18
CA ASP A 91 5.99 15.89 -16.95
C ASP A 91 7.11 14.92 -17.30
N ILE A 92 7.05 13.66 -16.81
CA ILE A 92 8.04 12.62 -17.12
C ILE A 92 7.53 11.72 -18.23
N ILE A 93 8.23 11.75 -19.34
CA ILE A 93 8.07 10.86 -20.49
C ILE A 93 9.43 10.20 -20.72
N PRO A 94 9.47 8.89 -20.91
CA PRO A 94 8.38 7.92 -21.06
C PRO A 94 7.72 7.51 -19.74
N ALA A 95 6.50 6.91 -19.87
CA ALA A 95 5.68 6.50 -18.72
C ALA A 95 6.19 5.25 -17.98
N PHE A 96 7.17 4.54 -18.53
CA PHE A 96 7.76 3.34 -17.90
C PHE A 96 9.15 3.64 -17.37
N CYS A 97 9.42 3.18 -16.14
CA CYS A 97 10.71 3.36 -15.51
C CYS A 97 11.23 2.04 -14.93
N VAL A 98 12.47 1.70 -15.24
CA VAL A 98 13.19 0.61 -14.58
C VAL A 98 13.95 1.18 -13.40
N GLN A 99 13.62 0.72 -12.18
CA GLN A 99 14.31 1.12 -10.97
C GLN A 99 15.51 0.20 -10.72
N ALA A 100 16.71 0.69 -11.00
CA ALA A 100 17.95 -0.06 -10.95
C ALA A 100 18.77 0.23 -9.68
N TYR A 101 18.08 0.11 -8.53
CA TYR A 101 18.65 0.44 -7.24
C TYR A 101 19.57 -0.67 -6.70
N GLY A 102 20.58 -0.26 -5.94
CA GLY A 102 21.33 -1.14 -5.05
C GLY A 102 20.58 -1.39 -3.74
N ASP A 103 21.27 -1.98 -2.78
CA ASP A 103 20.73 -2.16 -1.43
C ASP A 103 20.41 -0.83 -0.79
N MET A 104 19.26 -0.74 -0.14
CA MET A 104 18.83 0.46 0.56
C MET A 104 18.11 0.14 1.86
N THR A 105 18.29 0.99 2.86
CA THR A 105 17.50 0.95 4.07
C THR A 105 16.28 1.86 3.90
N VAL A 106 15.10 1.31 4.08
CA VAL A 106 13.83 2.03 3.97
C VAL A 106 13.08 2.00 5.29
N TYR A 107 12.21 2.98 5.47
CA TYR A 107 11.32 3.11 6.63
C TYR A 107 9.87 3.18 6.15
N PRO A 108 9.29 2.05 5.72
CA PRO A 108 8.04 2.05 4.97
C PRO A 108 6.86 2.67 5.73
N TRP A 109 6.88 2.59 7.06
CA TRP A 109 5.81 3.11 7.89
C TRP A 109 5.98 4.59 8.25
N ARG A 110 7.19 5.15 8.12
CA ARG A 110 7.46 6.59 8.31
C ARG A 110 6.74 7.41 7.27
N HIS A 111 6.78 6.99 6.03
CA HIS A 111 6.10 7.66 4.92
C HIS A 111 4.58 7.64 5.12
N ALA A 112 4.01 6.50 5.50
CA ALA A 112 2.58 6.38 5.77
C ALA A 112 2.10 7.31 6.91
N SER A 113 2.96 7.62 7.88
CA SER A 113 2.65 8.53 8.99
C SER A 113 2.89 10.01 8.66
N ALA A 114 3.73 10.31 7.67
CA ALA A 114 4.14 11.67 7.31
C ALA A 114 3.46 12.22 6.05
N SER A 115 2.75 11.37 5.30
CA SER A 115 2.14 11.75 4.03
C SER A 115 1.19 12.92 4.20
N ALA A 116 1.40 13.97 3.39
CA ALA A 116 0.51 15.14 3.29
C ALA A 116 -0.89 14.80 2.75
N MET A 117 -1.07 13.57 2.24
CA MET A 117 -2.36 13.04 1.81
C MET A 117 -3.30 12.80 3.00
N PHE A 118 -2.77 12.75 4.21
CA PHE A 118 -3.54 12.59 5.44
C PHE A 118 -3.49 13.87 6.27
N ASP A 119 -4.59 14.60 6.32
CA ASP A 119 -4.75 15.71 7.26
C ASP A 119 -4.74 15.21 8.72
N ALA A 120 -4.69 16.13 9.69
CA ALA A 120 -4.61 15.76 11.11
C ALA A 120 -5.77 14.87 11.57
N LYS A 121 -6.96 14.98 10.94
CA LYS A 121 -8.13 14.15 11.25
C LYS A 121 -8.01 12.74 10.67
N THR A 122 -7.41 12.65 9.50
CA THR A 122 -7.21 11.39 8.77
C THR A 122 -6.04 10.59 9.36
N LYS A 123 -5.01 11.26 9.89
CA LYS A 123 -3.88 10.61 10.57
C LYS A 123 -4.32 9.70 11.72
N ASP A 124 -5.28 10.14 12.53
CA ASP A 124 -5.82 9.32 13.62
C ASP A 124 -6.64 8.13 13.10
N ALA A 125 -7.36 8.31 12.00
CA ALA A 125 -8.15 7.26 11.39
C ALA A 125 -7.29 6.16 10.74
N TYR A 126 -6.08 6.50 10.28
CA TYR A 126 -5.15 5.57 9.61
C TYR A 126 -4.01 5.06 10.51
N GLY A 127 -4.11 5.24 11.81
CA GLY A 127 -3.19 4.64 12.76
C GLY A 127 -2.13 5.57 13.35
N GLY A 128 -2.21 6.87 13.11
CA GLY A 128 -1.42 7.98 13.68
C GLY A 128 -0.29 7.63 14.65
N GLY A 129 0.82 7.07 14.18
CA GLY A 129 1.96 6.69 15.02
C GLY A 129 1.80 5.37 15.80
N LYS A 130 0.68 4.65 15.66
CA LYS A 130 0.47 3.36 16.30
C LYS A 130 1.07 2.22 15.47
N PRO A 131 1.55 1.14 16.11
CA PRO A 131 2.10 -0.01 15.39
C PRO A 131 1.08 -0.61 14.41
N ASN A 132 1.58 -1.20 13.35
CA ASN A 132 0.78 -2.00 12.43
C ASN A 132 0.47 -3.39 13.02
N VAL A 133 -0.15 -4.28 12.23
CA VAL A 133 -0.52 -5.64 12.65
C VAL A 133 0.68 -6.52 13.04
N TRP A 134 1.90 -6.15 12.62
CA TRP A 134 3.15 -6.84 12.99
C TRP A 134 3.89 -6.15 14.13
N GLN A 135 3.28 -5.18 14.79
CA GLN A 135 3.88 -4.35 15.85
C GLN A 135 5.05 -3.49 15.36
N GLU A 136 5.11 -3.20 14.07
CA GLU A 136 6.11 -2.32 13.48
C GLU A 136 5.67 -0.86 13.60
N THR A 137 6.65 0.01 13.83
CA THR A 137 6.45 1.46 14.02
C THR A 137 7.07 2.25 12.88
N ALA A 138 6.89 3.57 12.89
CA ALA A 138 7.50 4.47 11.91
C ALA A 138 9.05 4.35 11.86
N ASP A 139 9.68 3.93 12.96
CA ASP A 139 11.14 3.78 13.05
C ASP A 139 11.64 2.38 12.66
N THR A 140 10.75 1.46 12.29
CA THR A 140 11.14 0.15 11.82
C THR A 140 11.88 0.27 10.49
N ALA A 141 13.16 -0.09 10.50
CA ALA A 141 14.02 -0.09 9.33
C ALA A 141 13.96 -1.46 8.62
N MET A 142 13.88 -1.44 7.31
CA MET A 142 13.96 -2.64 6.47
C MET A 142 15.08 -2.48 5.45
N LEU A 143 15.89 -3.53 5.28
CA LEU A 143 16.88 -3.60 4.21
C LEU A 143 16.22 -4.20 2.97
N LEU A 144 16.05 -3.40 1.94
CA LEU A 144 15.71 -3.86 0.60
C LEU A 144 16.99 -4.17 -0.16
N ARG A 145 17.14 -5.42 -0.60
CA ARG A 145 18.27 -5.83 -1.44
C ARG A 145 17.92 -5.58 -2.89
N GLY A 146 18.70 -4.70 -3.52
CA GLY A 146 18.57 -4.41 -4.93
C GLY A 146 19.37 -5.38 -5.80
N HIS A 147 18.99 -5.48 -7.08
CA HIS A 147 19.74 -6.23 -8.08
C HIS A 147 20.09 -5.32 -9.28
N PRO A 148 20.99 -4.32 -9.09
CA PRO A 148 21.22 -3.28 -10.07
C PRO A 148 21.78 -3.80 -11.41
N GLN A 149 22.51 -4.93 -11.40
CA GLN A 149 23.03 -5.54 -12.64
C GLN A 149 21.88 -6.07 -13.51
N ALA A 150 20.94 -6.83 -12.92
CA ALA A 150 19.79 -7.34 -13.66
C ALA A 150 18.90 -6.22 -14.15
N ALA A 151 18.65 -5.20 -13.34
CA ALA A 151 17.81 -4.06 -13.71
C ALA A 151 18.46 -3.22 -14.84
N ARG A 152 19.77 -2.99 -14.79
CA ARG A 152 20.49 -2.30 -15.88
C ARG A 152 20.46 -3.12 -17.17
N HIS A 153 20.65 -4.43 -17.08
CA HIS A 153 20.56 -5.31 -18.23
C HIS A 153 19.15 -5.27 -18.85
N LEU A 154 18.11 -5.32 -18.01
CA LEU A 154 16.72 -5.17 -18.46
C LEU A 154 16.51 -3.83 -19.19
N ALA A 155 16.96 -2.73 -18.61
CA ALA A 155 16.86 -1.41 -19.23
C ALA A 155 17.58 -1.35 -20.57
N GLU A 156 18.80 -1.88 -20.65
CA GLU A 156 19.58 -1.96 -21.90
C GLU A 156 18.84 -2.78 -22.95
N GLN A 157 18.33 -3.95 -22.60
CA GLN A 157 17.60 -4.81 -23.55
C GLN A 157 16.30 -4.16 -24.03
N LEU A 158 15.58 -3.46 -23.16
CA LEU A 158 14.39 -2.72 -23.56
C LEU A 158 14.73 -1.62 -24.57
N LEU A 159 15.77 -0.82 -24.33
CA LEU A 159 16.21 0.23 -25.25
C LEU A 159 16.69 -0.35 -26.58
N LEU A 160 17.44 -1.45 -26.56
CA LEU A 160 17.91 -2.13 -27.79
C LEU A 160 16.75 -2.71 -28.61
N ASN A 161 15.62 -3.01 -27.99
CA ASN A 161 14.40 -3.46 -28.63
C ASN A 161 13.38 -2.34 -28.87
N GLU A 162 13.85 -1.10 -28.92
CA GLU A 162 13.05 0.08 -29.28
C GLU A 162 11.92 0.42 -28.30
N PHE A 163 11.99 -0.07 -27.06
CA PHE A 163 11.09 0.38 -26.01
C PHE A 163 11.60 1.70 -25.41
N ASP A 164 10.74 2.69 -25.42
CA ASP A 164 11.04 3.99 -24.83
C ASP A 164 10.81 3.93 -23.32
N ILE A 165 11.89 3.91 -22.55
CA ILE A 165 11.87 3.80 -21.09
C ILE A 165 12.74 4.84 -20.42
N ALA A 166 12.38 5.24 -19.20
CA ALA A 166 13.29 5.85 -18.25
C ALA A 166 13.94 4.78 -17.36
N TYR A 167 15.06 5.11 -16.74
CA TYR A 167 15.59 4.30 -15.64
C TYR A 167 16.08 5.19 -14.51
N SER A 168 15.91 4.70 -13.28
CA SER A 168 16.36 5.38 -12.08
C SER A 168 17.34 4.49 -11.33
N TYR A 169 18.46 5.05 -10.92
CA TYR A 169 19.54 4.33 -10.23
C TYR A 169 19.65 4.74 -8.76
N GLN A 170 18.88 5.74 -8.34
CA GLN A 170 18.86 6.24 -6.98
C GLN A 170 17.49 6.83 -6.66
N PRO A 171 16.83 6.36 -5.59
CA PRO A 171 15.62 6.99 -5.12
C PRO A 171 15.98 8.34 -4.46
N LEU A 172 15.31 9.40 -4.88
CA LEU A 172 15.52 10.75 -4.35
C LEU A 172 14.36 11.24 -3.48
N HIS A 173 13.25 10.51 -3.49
CA HIS A 173 12.00 10.89 -2.83
C HIS A 173 11.49 9.72 -1.98
N HIS A 174 11.86 9.70 -0.68
CA HIS A 174 11.32 8.73 0.29
C HIS A 174 10.97 9.44 1.57
#